data_2a14ea02f1c2ac2e7cba4cd3bd604794
#
_entry.id   2a14ea02f1c2ac2e7cba4cd3bd604794
#
_cell.length_a   1.000
_cell.length_b   1.000
_cell.length_c   1.000
_cell.angle_alpha   90.00
_cell.angle_beta   90.00
_cell.angle_gamma   90.00
#
_symmetry.space_group_name_H-M   'P 1'
#
loop_
_entity.id
_entity.type
_entity.pdbx_description
1 polymer ?
#
loop_
_entity_poly.entity_id
_entity_poly.type
_entity_poly.pdbx_seq_one_letter_code
_entity_poly.pdbx_strand_id
1 'polypeptide(L)'
;LVVERERERMAFVAANYWDLTGHFITTSNEGFDAKLVAVDGTRVATGKDFADDGTLTSTKVTHLSEADARTLAEALTAAPFSVRSVETKPYKRRPAAPFTTSTLQQEAARKLRFSSRVTMQVAQRLYESGYITYMRTDSVALSDQAVKAARRQASELYGTEYVPSAPRTYASKSKNAQEAHEAIRPAGDAFRTPDAVRGTLSNDEYRLYELIWKRTIASQMADATGSTASVRLGATASNGRDAEFAASGTVITFRGFLAAYEEGVDATRLAERDAKNAEKRLPALAQGDSLTAEKLEAAGH
;
A
#
# COMPACT_ATOMS: atom_id res chain seq x y z
N LEU A 1 31.66 2.14 8.38
CA LEU A 1 30.19 2.13 8.17
C LEU A 1 29.42 2.33 9.48
N VAL A 2 29.60 1.50 10.54
CA VAL A 2 28.88 1.65 11.83
C VAL A 2 29.25 2.95 12.52
N VAL A 3 30.53 3.26 12.63
CA VAL A 3 31.06 4.50 13.23
C VAL A 3 30.60 5.75 12.46
N GLU A 4 30.57 5.67 11.14
CA GLU A 4 30.07 6.78 10.29
C GLU A 4 28.59 7.03 10.52
N ARG A 5 27.78 5.96 10.55
CA ARG A 5 26.37 6.07 10.86
C ARG A 5 26.10 6.63 12.25
N GLU A 6 26.91 6.25 13.23
CA GLU A 6 26.77 6.80 14.59
C GLU A 6 27.15 8.27 14.64
N ARG A 7 28.18 8.71 13.89
CA ARG A 7 28.50 10.13 13.77
C ARG A 7 27.40 10.92 13.09
N GLU A 8 26.82 10.40 12.01
CA GLU A 8 25.65 10.99 11.34
C GLU A 8 24.48 11.12 12.32
N ARG A 9 24.18 10.08 13.11
CA ARG A 9 23.14 10.12 14.14
C ARG A 9 23.40 11.16 15.23
N MET A 10 24.64 11.29 15.67
CA MET A 10 25.03 12.29 16.68
C MET A 10 25.02 13.71 16.15
N ALA A 11 25.28 13.90 14.86
CA ALA A 11 25.25 15.21 14.20
C ALA A 11 23.86 15.63 13.74
N PHE A 12 22.88 14.70 13.73
CA PHE A 12 21.53 14.97 13.28
C PHE A 12 20.82 15.92 14.23
N VAL A 13 20.29 17.01 13.67
CA VAL A 13 19.44 17.98 14.37
C VAL A 13 18.03 17.87 13.82
N ALA A 14 17.07 17.52 14.68
CA ALA A 14 15.66 17.45 14.29
C ALA A 14 15.14 18.82 13.88
N ALA A 15 14.57 18.92 12.67
CA ALA A 15 13.85 20.10 12.26
C ALA A 15 12.48 20.13 12.91
N ASN A 16 12.05 21.29 13.38
CA ASN A 16 10.70 21.51 13.86
C ASN A 16 9.89 22.20 12.76
N TYR A 17 8.89 21.53 12.25
CA TYR A 17 7.95 22.09 11.27
C TYR A 17 6.52 21.66 11.60
N TRP A 18 5.56 22.46 11.18
CA TRP A 18 4.15 22.23 11.44
C TRP A 18 3.39 22.07 10.14
N ASP A 19 2.38 21.23 10.16
CA ASP A 19 1.39 21.11 9.09
C ASP A 19 -0.03 21.36 9.62
N LEU A 20 -0.99 21.39 8.71
CA LEU A 20 -2.40 21.57 9.02
C LEU A 20 -3.20 20.48 8.32
N THR A 21 -4.00 19.76 9.08
CA THR A 21 -4.99 18.81 8.57
C THR A 21 -6.39 19.33 8.82
N GLY A 22 -7.24 19.30 7.79
CA GLY A 22 -8.64 19.66 7.90
C GLY A 22 -9.56 18.48 7.69
N HIS A 23 -10.61 18.39 8.50
CA HIS A 23 -11.77 17.54 8.24
C HIS A 23 -12.84 18.38 7.54
N PHE A 24 -13.22 17.95 6.33
CA PHE A 24 -14.14 18.70 5.47
C PHE A 24 -15.40 17.90 5.22
N ILE A 25 -16.54 18.60 5.18
CA ILE A 25 -17.86 18.03 4.92
C ILE A 25 -18.43 18.63 3.66
N THR A 26 -18.97 17.77 2.80
CA THR A 26 -19.70 18.13 1.59
C THR A 26 -21.11 18.61 1.93
N THR A 27 -21.79 19.22 0.97
CA THR A 27 -23.22 19.59 1.08
C THR A 27 -24.13 18.38 1.25
N SER A 28 -23.69 17.17 0.85
CA SER A 28 -24.39 15.88 1.09
C SER A 28 -24.04 15.24 2.44
N ASN A 29 -23.34 15.94 3.33
CA ASN A 29 -22.94 15.49 4.65
C ASN A 29 -21.95 14.29 4.65
N GLU A 30 -21.09 14.23 3.62
CA GLU A 30 -20.01 13.23 3.54
C GLU A 30 -18.68 13.88 3.96
N GLY A 31 -17.99 13.25 4.92
CA GLY A 31 -16.74 13.76 5.47
C GLY A 31 -15.49 13.16 4.82
N PHE A 32 -14.42 13.95 4.74
CA PHE A 32 -13.09 13.50 4.34
C PHE A 32 -11.99 14.41 4.89
N ASP A 33 -10.78 13.87 4.99
CA ASP A 33 -9.62 14.63 5.46
C ASP A 33 -8.76 15.12 4.30
N ALA A 34 -8.23 16.34 4.45
CA ALA A 34 -7.25 16.90 3.54
C ALA A 34 -6.12 17.59 4.31
N LYS A 35 -4.93 17.59 3.72
CA LYS A 35 -3.74 18.23 4.29
C LYS A 35 -3.42 19.52 3.59
N LEU A 36 -3.00 20.53 4.34
CA LEU A 36 -2.47 21.78 3.80
C LEU A 36 -1.21 21.48 2.96
N VAL A 37 -1.19 21.97 1.74
CA VAL A 37 -0.08 21.74 0.81
C VAL A 37 0.56 23.03 0.30
N ALA A 38 -0.17 24.15 0.30
CA ALA A 38 0.36 25.44 -0.09
C ALA A 38 -0.32 26.58 0.68
N VAL A 39 0.42 27.66 0.87
CA VAL A 39 -0.08 28.94 1.40
C VAL A 39 0.42 30.05 0.47
N ASP A 40 -0.49 30.90 0.02
CA ASP A 40 -0.21 31.98 -0.94
C ASP A 40 0.48 31.45 -2.21
N GLY A 41 0.06 30.27 -2.71
CA GLY A 41 0.63 29.61 -3.86
C GLY A 41 2.02 28.97 -3.65
N THR A 42 2.59 29.09 -2.45
CA THR A 42 3.89 28.50 -2.13
C THR A 42 3.70 27.20 -1.32
N ARG A 43 4.34 26.13 -1.76
CA ARG A 43 4.25 24.81 -1.11
C ARG A 43 4.73 24.86 0.35
N VAL A 44 4.00 24.21 1.24
CA VAL A 44 4.40 24.05 2.66
C VAL A 44 5.57 23.07 2.76
N ALA A 45 6.55 23.39 3.59
CA ALA A 45 7.71 22.55 3.88
C ALA A 45 7.28 21.25 4.57
N THR A 46 8.01 20.18 4.26
CA THR A 46 7.87 18.85 4.86
C THR A 46 9.24 18.40 5.34
N GLY A 47 9.35 17.31 6.10
CA GLY A 47 10.65 16.81 6.57
C GLY A 47 11.72 16.58 5.49
N LYS A 48 11.31 16.43 4.23
CA LYS A 48 12.25 16.29 3.09
C LYS A 48 12.92 17.60 2.65
N ASP A 49 12.41 18.70 3.13
CA ASP A 49 12.91 20.04 2.78
C ASP A 49 13.97 20.54 3.76
N PHE A 50 14.32 19.72 4.75
CA PHE A 50 15.33 20.03 5.75
C PHE A 50 16.58 19.17 5.57
N ALA A 51 17.74 19.74 5.81
CA ALA A 51 19.01 19.02 5.86
C ALA A 51 19.18 18.33 7.23
N ASP A 52 20.20 17.48 7.36
CA ASP A 52 20.49 16.73 8.59
C ASP A 52 20.86 17.63 9.79
N ASP A 53 21.18 18.89 9.54
CA ASP A 53 21.45 19.92 10.54
C ASP A 53 20.19 20.72 10.94
N GLY A 54 19.02 20.33 10.43
CA GLY A 54 17.73 20.97 10.71
C GLY A 54 17.48 22.27 9.92
N THR A 55 18.37 22.65 9.01
CA THR A 55 18.20 23.86 8.17
C THR A 55 17.36 23.59 6.95
N LEU A 56 16.58 24.59 6.52
CA LEU A 56 15.75 24.49 5.32
C LEU A 56 16.63 24.48 4.07
N THR A 57 16.49 23.48 3.22
CA THR A 57 17.29 23.32 1.99
C THR A 57 16.81 24.15 0.81
N SER A 58 15.59 24.69 0.87
CA SER A 58 14.97 25.46 -0.22
C SER A 58 14.21 26.67 0.28
N THR A 59 14.43 27.81 -0.35
CA THR A 59 13.68 29.05 -0.15
C THR A 59 12.33 29.07 -0.90
N LYS A 60 12.04 28.02 -1.69
CA LYS A 60 10.81 27.91 -2.51
C LYS A 60 9.69 27.18 -1.77
N VAL A 61 9.75 27.10 -0.47
CA VAL A 61 8.75 26.49 0.40
C VAL A 61 8.41 27.42 1.57
N THR A 62 7.19 27.34 2.03
CA THR A 62 6.73 28.03 3.24
C THR A 62 6.99 27.14 4.45
N HIS A 63 7.87 27.57 5.34
CA HIS A 63 8.05 26.93 6.64
C HIS A 63 7.00 27.48 7.59
N LEU A 64 6.20 26.62 8.19
CA LEU A 64 5.22 26.99 9.21
C LEU A 64 5.78 26.67 10.59
N SER A 65 5.78 27.69 11.45
CA SER A 65 5.96 27.50 12.89
C SER A 65 4.64 27.07 13.54
N GLU A 66 4.67 26.66 14.81
CA GLU A 66 3.46 26.40 15.58
C GLU A 66 2.49 27.59 15.58
N ALA A 67 3.01 28.78 15.84
CA ALA A 67 2.23 30.00 15.87
C ALA A 67 1.56 30.29 14.51
N ASP A 68 2.31 30.14 13.41
CA ASP A 68 1.78 30.35 12.05
C ASP A 68 0.68 29.36 11.72
N ALA A 69 0.87 28.06 12.04
CA ALA A 69 -0.09 27.01 11.78
C ALA A 69 -1.38 27.21 12.58
N ARG A 70 -1.28 27.55 13.86
CA ARG A 70 -2.45 27.83 14.70
C ARG A 70 -3.20 29.08 14.27
N THR A 71 -2.49 30.18 13.99
CA THR A 71 -3.08 31.42 13.49
C THR A 71 -3.80 31.22 12.17
N LEU A 72 -3.20 30.41 11.26
CA LEU A 72 -3.83 30.07 9.98
C LEU A 72 -5.09 29.21 10.17
N ALA A 73 -5.04 28.21 11.08
CA ALA A 73 -6.19 27.38 11.39
C ALA A 73 -7.37 28.20 11.94
N GLU A 74 -7.11 29.10 12.88
CA GLU A 74 -8.12 30.01 13.43
C GLU A 74 -8.72 30.91 12.36
N ALA A 75 -7.88 31.49 11.50
CA ALA A 75 -8.31 32.40 10.43
C ALA A 75 -9.12 31.68 9.34
N LEU A 76 -9.00 30.35 9.22
CA LEU A 76 -9.71 29.51 8.24
C LEU A 76 -11.02 28.92 8.80
N THR A 77 -11.29 28.98 10.09
CA THR A 77 -12.41 28.27 10.74
C THR A 77 -13.78 28.57 10.12
N ALA A 78 -14.01 29.80 9.69
CA ALA A 78 -15.27 30.24 9.07
C ALA A 78 -15.11 30.55 7.56
N ALA A 79 -13.97 30.17 6.97
CA ALA A 79 -13.72 30.50 5.57
C ALA A 79 -14.57 29.60 4.63
N PRO A 80 -15.07 30.15 3.50
CA PRO A 80 -15.80 29.38 2.51
C PRO A 80 -14.84 28.53 1.68
N PHE A 81 -14.72 27.26 2.01
CA PHE A 81 -13.92 26.32 1.23
C PHE A 81 -14.64 25.89 -0.05
N SER A 82 -13.87 25.69 -1.10
CA SER A 82 -14.36 25.11 -2.35
C SER A 82 -13.34 24.16 -2.98
N VAL A 83 -13.84 23.21 -3.75
CA VAL A 83 -13.02 22.32 -4.56
C VAL A 83 -12.43 23.10 -5.74
N ARG A 84 -11.11 23.21 -5.82
CA ARG A 84 -10.38 23.92 -6.87
C ARG A 84 -10.13 23.07 -8.10
N SER A 85 -9.78 21.80 -7.89
CA SER A 85 -9.60 20.83 -8.97
C SER A 85 -9.80 19.41 -8.51
N VAL A 86 -10.24 18.57 -9.44
CA VAL A 86 -10.33 17.11 -9.28
C VAL A 86 -9.63 16.47 -10.46
N GLU A 87 -8.55 15.76 -10.20
CA GLU A 87 -7.86 14.93 -11.19
C GLU A 87 -8.13 13.46 -10.92
N THR A 88 -8.64 12.76 -11.92
CA THR A 88 -8.86 11.31 -11.85
C THR A 88 -7.89 10.60 -12.77
N LYS A 89 -7.16 9.61 -12.24
CA LYS A 89 -6.23 8.78 -13.00
C LYS A 89 -6.62 7.32 -12.89
N PRO A 90 -6.49 6.53 -13.99
CA PRO A 90 -6.71 5.10 -13.91
C PRO A 90 -5.76 4.46 -12.89
N TYR A 91 -6.33 3.64 -11.99
CA TYR A 91 -5.58 2.82 -11.06
C TYR A 91 -5.48 1.41 -11.62
N LYS A 92 -4.28 0.86 -11.65
CA LYS A 92 -4.02 -0.51 -12.07
C LYS A 92 -2.92 -1.11 -11.21
N ARG A 93 -3.21 -2.24 -10.56
CA ARG A 93 -2.23 -2.97 -9.77
C ARG A 93 -2.11 -4.40 -10.27
N ARG A 94 -0.89 -4.82 -10.56
CA ARG A 94 -0.58 -6.18 -11.00
C ARG A 94 -0.34 -7.10 -9.80
N PRO A 95 -0.69 -8.40 -9.92
CA PRO A 95 -0.31 -9.37 -8.91
C PRO A 95 1.20 -9.56 -8.87
N ALA A 96 1.70 -9.85 -7.69
CA ALA A 96 3.09 -10.17 -7.49
C ALA A 96 3.41 -11.59 -7.96
N ALA A 97 4.70 -11.83 -8.27
CA ALA A 97 5.19 -13.14 -8.71
C ALA A 97 4.97 -14.24 -7.66
N PRO A 98 4.95 -15.52 -8.05
CA PRO A 98 5.02 -16.63 -7.12
C PRO A 98 6.21 -16.51 -6.17
N PHE A 99 6.18 -17.22 -5.05
CA PHE A 99 7.21 -17.10 -4.03
C PHE A 99 8.56 -17.70 -4.45
N THR A 100 9.62 -16.95 -4.13
CA THR A 100 10.98 -17.46 -3.91
C THR A 100 11.19 -17.70 -2.43
N THR A 101 12.31 -18.32 -2.02
CA THR A 101 12.68 -18.50 -0.61
C THR A 101 12.63 -17.18 0.16
N SER A 102 13.27 -16.14 -0.37
CA SER A 102 13.36 -14.84 0.30
C SER A 102 12.02 -14.14 0.44
N THR A 103 11.19 -14.15 -0.62
CA THR A 103 9.88 -13.50 -0.59
C THR A 103 8.87 -14.27 0.27
N LEU A 104 8.97 -15.62 0.34
CA LEU A 104 8.17 -16.42 1.26
C LEU A 104 8.51 -16.09 2.73
N GLN A 105 9.81 -16.01 3.08
CA GLN A 105 10.22 -15.65 4.43
C GLN A 105 9.73 -14.27 4.86
N GLN A 106 9.85 -13.27 3.97
CA GLN A 106 9.38 -11.91 4.24
C GLN A 106 7.87 -11.88 4.48
N GLU A 107 7.12 -12.54 3.63
CA GLU A 107 5.66 -12.51 3.69
C GLU A 107 5.12 -13.35 4.86
N ALA A 108 5.75 -14.48 5.17
CA ALA A 108 5.44 -15.27 6.36
C ALA A 108 5.74 -14.49 7.66
N ALA A 109 6.82 -13.72 7.69
CA ALA A 109 7.10 -12.84 8.83
C ALA A 109 6.01 -11.77 9.00
N ARG A 110 5.57 -11.14 7.91
CA ARG A 110 4.54 -10.08 7.92
C ARG A 110 3.16 -10.61 8.31
N LYS A 111 2.71 -11.68 7.67
CA LYS A 111 1.33 -12.21 7.82
C LYS A 111 1.17 -13.23 8.92
N LEU A 112 2.15 -14.09 9.10
CA LEU A 112 2.05 -15.23 10.02
C LEU A 112 2.84 -15.01 11.31
N ARG A 113 3.71 -14.00 11.36
CA ARG A 113 4.65 -13.75 12.46
C ARG A 113 5.69 -14.86 12.63
N PHE A 114 5.99 -15.55 11.54
CA PHE A 114 7.02 -16.59 11.55
C PHE A 114 8.42 -15.98 11.38
N SER A 115 9.37 -16.43 12.18
CA SER A 115 10.79 -16.16 11.87
C SER A 115 11.21 -16.91 10.60
N SER A 116 12.29 -16.48 9.96
CA SER A 116 12.85 -17.17 8.78
C SER A 116 13.15 -18.64 9.07
N ARG A 117 13.62 -18.96 10.29
CA ARG A 117 13.89 -20.33 10.72
C ARG A 117 12.60 -21.17 10.78
N VAL A 118 11.55 -20.66 11.42
CA VAL A 118 10.25 -21.34 11.52
C VAL A 118 9.65 -21.53 10.14
N THR A 119 9.68 -20.49 9.30
CA THR A 119 9.18 -20.56 7.93
C THR A 119 9.83 -21.69 7.15
N MET A 120 11.16 -21.79 7.21
CA MET A 120 11.89 -22.83 6.47
C MET A 120 11.66 -24.23 7.03
N GLN A 121 11.54 -24.39 8.33
CA GLN A 121 11.21 -25.69 8.95
C GLN A 121 9.80 -26.17 8.54
N VAL A 122 8.83 -25.28 8.55
CA VAL A 122 7.45 -25.59 8.14
C VAL A 122 7.39 -25.89 6.64
N ALA A 123 8.06 -25.07 5.81
CA ALA A 123 8.12 -25.28 4.37
C ALA A 123 8.79 -26.62 4.01
N GLN A 124 9.83 -27.02 4.74
CA GLN A 124 10.49 -28.31 4.55
C GLN A 124 9.54 -29.48 4.80
N ARG A 125 8.79 -29.46 5.91
CA ARG A 125 7.78 -30.49 6.20
C ARG A 125 6.69 -30.55 5.11
N LEU A 126 6.19 -29.40 4.66
CA LEU A 126 5.22 -29.33 3.55
C LEU A 126 5.77 -29.94 2.27
N TYR A 127 7.04 -29.70 1.95
CA TYR A 127 7.71 -30.29 0.79
C TYR A 127 7.88 -31.81 0.94
N GLU A 128 8.43 -32.28 2.06
CA GLU A 128 8.65 -33.70 2.34
C GLU A 128 7.34 -34.50 2.34
N SER A 129 6.24 -33.86 2.74
CA SER A 129 4.89 -34.44 2.74
C SER A 129 4.15 -34.25 1.41
N GLY A 130 4.80 -33.70 0.36
CA GLY A 130 4.25 -33.56 -0.98
C GLY A 130 3.14 -32.53 -1.12
N TYR A 131 3.13 -31.47 -0.30
CA TYR A 131 2.14 -30.39 -0.39
C TYR A 131 2.63 -29.21 -1.24
N ILE A 132 3.93 -28.95 -1.27
CA ILE A 132 4.51 -27.84 -2.06
C ILE A 132 5.72 -28.31 -2.87
N THR A 133 6.16 -27.52 -3.84
CA THR A 133 7.44 -27.68 -4.55
C THR A 133 8.61 -27.36 -3.65
N TYR A 134 9.83 -27.63 -4.10
CA TYR A 134 11.04 -27.38 -3.32
C TYR A 134 11.16 -25.93 -2.87
N MET A 135 11.36 -25.73 -1.56
CA MET A 135 11.29 -24.44 -0.89
C MET A 135 12.58 -23.60 -0.95
N ARG A 136 13.67 -24.13 -1.48
CA ARG A 136 14.93 -23.38 -1.66
C ARG A 136 15.12 -23.06 -3.14
N THR A 137 14.54 -21.94 -3.57
CA THR A 137 14.59 -21.48 -4.96
C THR A 137 14.58 -19.96 -5.03
N ASP A 138 15.25 -19.42 -6.02
CA ASP A 138 15.19 -18.01 -6.43
C ASP A 138 14.33 -17.81 -7.70
N SER A 139 13.79 -18.91 -8.24
CA SER A 139 12.91 -18.89 -9.41
C SER A 139 11.51 -18.39 -9.04
N VAL A 140 10.93 -17.59 -9.92
CA VAL A 140 9.52 -17.16 -9.92
C VAL A 140 8.70 -17.84 -11.01
N ALA A 141 9.31 -18.74 -11.78
CA ALA A 141 8.68 -19.44 -12.89
C ALA A 141 7.71 -20.52 -12.39
N LEU A 142 6.62 -20.68 -13.11
CA LEU A 142 5.69 -21.80 -12.97
C LEU A 142 5.77 -22.66 -14.24
N SER A 143 5.71 -23.98 -14.09
CA SER A 143 5.53 -24.87 -15.24
C SER A 143 4.17 -24.64 -15.92
N ASP A 144 4.06 -25.04 -17.18
CA ASP A 144 2.80 -24.93 -17.92
C ASP A 144 1.63 -25.63 -17.23
N GLN A 145 1.90 -26.75 -16.58
CA GLN A 145 0.91 -27.50 -15.80
C GLN A 145 0.45 -26.69 -14.58
N ALA A 146 1.39 -26.08 -13.85
CA ALA A 146 1.09 -25.23 -12.70
C ALA A 146 0.31 -23.98 -13.10
N VAL A 147 0.67 -23.35 -14.21
CA VAL A 147 -0.09 -22.21 -14.78
C VAL A 147 -1.53 -22.61 -15.10
N LYS A 148 -1.72 -23.75 -15.77
CA LYS A 148 -3.07 -24.27 -16.10
C LYS A 148 -3.86 -24.57 -14.83
N ALA A 149 -3.25 -25.21 -13.84
CA ALA A 149 -3.89 -25.54 -12.56
C ALA A 149 -4.31 -24.26 -11.80
N ALA A 150 -3.42 -23.28 -11.66
CA ALA A 150 -3.71 -22.00 -11.01
C ALA A 150 -4.84 -21.25 -11.71
N ARG A 151 -4.81 -21.16 -13.04
CA ARG A 151 -5.84 -20.47 -13.83
C ARG A 151 -7.20 -21.17 -13.74
N ARG A 152 -7.24 -22.50 -13.78
CA ARG A 152 -8.46 -23.27 -13.60
C ARG A 152 -9.08 -22.99 -12.24
N GLN A 153 -8.32 -23.13 -11.16
CA GLN A 153 -8.83 -22.85 -9.83
C GLN A 153 -9.25 -21.38 -9.63
N ALA A 154 -8.50 -20.42 -10.20
CA ALA A 154 -8.91 -19.03 -10.17
C ALA A 154 -10.27 -18.81 -10.84
N SER A 155 -10.50 -19.46 -12.00
CA SER A 155 -11.77 -19.37 -12.70
C SER A 155 -12.92 -20.04 -11.94
N GLU A 156 -12.68 -21.21 -11.34
CA GLU A 156 -13.67 -21.95 -10.58
C GLU A 156 -14.11 -21.24 -9.28
N LEU A 157 -13.16 -20.58 -8.59
CA LEU A 157 -13.42 -19.96 -7.28
C LEU A 157 -13.85 -18.49 -7.36
N TYR A 158 -13.37 -17.75 -8.37
CA TYR A 158 -13.59 -16.31 -8.46
C TYR A 158 -14.37 -15.86 -9.70
N GLY A 159 -14.46 -16.71 -10.72
CA GLY A 159 -15.10 -16.40 -12.00
C GLY A 159 -14.10 -16.23 -13.15
N THR A 160 -14.59 -16.40 -14.36
CA THR A 160 -13.76 -16.35 -15.59
C THR A 160 -13.18 -14.95 -15.84
N GLU A 161 -13.88 -13.92 -15.42
CA GLU A 161 -13.46 -12.50 -15.51
C GLU A 161 -12.22 -12.19 -14.69
N TYR A 162 -11.94 -13.01 -13.66
CA TYR A 162 -10.73 -12.87 -12.83
C TYR A 162 -9.49 -13.48 -13.45
N VAL A 163 -9.62 -14.17 -14.61
CA VAL A 163 -8.50 -14.83 -15.29
C VAL A 163 -8.25 -14.14 -16.63
N PRO A 164 -7.08 -13.47 -16.81
CA PRO A 164 -6.77 -12.80 -18.06
C PRO A 164 -6.66 -13.81 -19.22
N SER A 165 -6.92 -13.39 -20.46
CA SER A 165 -6.90 -14.27 -21.64
C SER A 165 -5.56 -14.98 -21.82
N ALA A 166 -4.45 -14.29 -21.63
CA ALA A 166 -3.10 -14.85 -21.68
C ALA A 166 -2.56 -15.19 -20.28
N PRO A 167 -1.81 -16.30 -20.14
CA PRO A 167 -1.08 -16.60 -18.92
C PRO A 167 -0.11 -15.49 -18.55
N ARG A 168 0.09 -15.28 -17.24
CA ARG A 168 1.10 -14.34 -16.76
C ARG A 168 2.44 -15.04 -16.65
N THR A 169 3.46 -14.37 -17.17
CA THR A 169 4.86 -14.77 -17.02
C THR A 169 5.59 -13.77 -16.15
N TYR A 170 6.53 -14.28 -15.36
CA TYR A 170 7.38 -13.50 -14.48
C TYR A 170 8.83 -13.80 -14.80
N ALA A 171 9.61 -12.76 -15.08
CA ALA A 171 11.03 -12.91 -15.32
C ALA A 171 11.82 -12.94 -14.01
N SER A 172 12.74 -13.87 -13.87
CA SER A 172 13.73 -13.83 -12.80
C SER A 172 14.68 -12.66 -13.02
N LYS A 173 15.01 -11.93 -11.95
CA LYS A 173 16.02 -10.87 -11.98
C LYS A 173 17.45 -11.41 -12.01
N SER A 174 17.65 -12.68 -11.70
CA SER A 174 18.94 -13.33 -11.70
C SER A 174 19.31 -13.77 -13.11
N LYS A 175 20.42 -13.24 -13.65
CA LYS A 175 20.99 -13.67 -14.93
C LYS A 175 21.47 -15.12 -14.93
N ASN A 176 21.58 -15.73 -13.74
CA ASN A 176 22.08 -17.10 -13.51
C ASN A 176 21.00 -18.02 -12.91
N ALA A 177 19.70 -17.64 -12.99
CA ALA A 177 18.64 -18.55 -12.58
C ALA A 177 18.75 -19.81 -13.46
N GLN A 178 19.08 -20.93 -12.86
CA GLN A 178 19.05 -22.21 -13.54
C GLN A 178 17.61 -22.45 -14.02
N GLU A 179 17.42 -22.61 -15.32
CA GLU A 179 16.11 -22.75 -15.97
C GLU A 179 15.28 -23.93 -15.46
N ALA A 180 15.87 -24.80 -14.62
CA ALA A 180 15.25 -26.01 -14.09
C ALA A 180 14.47 -25.83 -12.77
N HIS A 181 14.51 -24.67 -12.12
CA HIS A 181 13.85 -24.47 -10.84
C HIS A 181 12.52 -23.74 -10.97
N GLU A 182 11.46 -24.34 -10.40
CA GLU A 182 10.17 -23.68 -10.23
C GLU A 182 10.15 -22.79 -8.98
N ALA A 183 9.16 -21.89 -8.96
CA ALA A 183 8.78 -21.14 -7.77
C ALA A 183 8.22 -22.06 -6.67
N ILE A 184 8.11 -21.56 -5.47
CA ILE A 184 7.41 -22.24 -4.37
C ILE A 184 5.91 -22.16 -4.62
N ARG A 185 5.27 -23.30 -4.85
CA ARG A 185 3.85 -23.42 -5.18
C ARG A 185 3.24 -24.70 -4.59
N PRO A 186 1.92 -24.84 -4.54
CA PRO A 186 1.30 -26.14 -4.26
C PRO A 186 1.77 -27.21 -5.23
N ALA A 187 2.01 -28.41 -4.74
CA ALA A 187 2.48 -29.53 -5.54
C ALA A 187 1.38 -30.13 -6.43
N GLY A 188 1.79 -30.82 -7.48
CA GLY A 188 0.90 -31.52 -8.42
C GLY A 188 0.34 -30.63 -9.53
N ASP A 189 -0.53 -31.23 -10.34
CA ASP A 189 -1.18 -30.63 -11.51
C ASP A 189 -2.63 -30.18 -11.21
N ALA A 190 -3.14 -30.54 -10.03
CA ALA A 190 -4.38 -30.08 -9.45
C ALA A 190 -4.10 -29.68 -8.01
N PHE A 191 -4.11 -28.38 -7.74
CA PHE A 191 -3.79 -27.89 -6.41
C PHE A 191 -4.88 -28.26 -5.41
N ARG A 192 -4.50 -28.83 -4.28
CA ARG A 192 -5.43 -29.01 -3.16
C ARG A 192 -5.82 -27.64 -2.62
N THR A 193 -7.10 -27.40 -2.43
CA THR A 193 -7.55 -26.14 -1.82
C THR A 193 -7.15 -26.10 -0.34
N PRO A 194 -6.99 -24.91 0.26
CA PRO A 194 -6.73 -24.81 1.70
C PRO A 194 -7.73 -25.61 2.55
N ASP A 195 -9.01 -25.57 2.20
CA ASP A 195 -10.05 -26.31 2.94
C ASP A 195 -9.87 -27.83 2.85
N ALA A 196 -9.42 -28.34 1.71
CA ALA A 196 -9.17 -29.77 1.51
C ALA A 196 -8.01 -30.31 2.38
N VAL A 197 -7.06 -29.45 2.80
CA VAL A 197 -5.90 -29.84 3.59
C VAL A 197 -6.00 -29.46 5.08
N ARG A 198 -7.01 -28.70 5.46
CA ARG A 198 -7.18 -28.17 6.81
C ARG A 198 -7.17 -29.26 7.90
N GLY A 199 -7.77 -30.40 7.64
CA GLY A 199 -7.84 -31.51 8.60
C GLY A 199 -6.60 -32.41 8.68
N THR A 200 -5.62 -32.22 7.75
CA THR A 200 -4.44 -33.08 7.65
C THR A 200 -3.14 -32.38 8.02
N LEU A 201 -3.14 -31.05 8.02
CA LEU A 201 -1.97 -30.23 8.33
C LEU A 201 -2.06 -29.67 9.75
N SER A 202 -0.92 -29.52 10.42
CA SER A 202 -0.83 -28.73 11.65
C SER A 202 -1.20 -27.26 11.35
N ASN A 203 -1.54 -26.50 12.39
CA ASN A 203 -1.95 -25.10 12.22
C ASN A 203 -0.88 -24.25 11.47
N ASP A 204 0.38 -24.42 11.76
CA ASP A 204 1.46 -23.67 11.11
C ASP A 204 1.67 -24.11 9.66
N GLU A 205 1.57 -25.41 9.39
CA GLU A 205 1.64 -25.97 8.04
C GLU A 205 0.46 -25.49 7.20
N TYR A 206 -0.74 -25.52 7.75
CA TYR A 206 -1.94 -25.02 7.09
C TYR A 206 -1.80 -23.53 6.73
N ARG A 207 -1.41 -22.68 7.67
CA ARG A 207 -1.26 -21.23 7.45
C ARG A 207 -0.20 -20.92 6.39
N LEU A 208 0.92 -21.63 6.40
CA LEU A 208 1.97 -21.44 5.39
C LEU A 208 1.53 -21.97 4.03
N TYR A 209 0.85 -23.12 3.97
CA TYR A 209 0.29 -23.68 2.75
C TYR A 209 -0.74 -22.72 2.12
N GLU A 210 -1.68 -22.22 2.93
CA GLU A 210 -2.69 -21.25 2.49
C GLU A 210 -2.05 -19.98 1.90
N LEU A 211 -1.01 -19.48 2.53
CA LEU A 211 -0.24 -18.31 2.05
C LEU A 211 0.38 -18.58 0.68
N ILE A 212 1.02 -19.76 0.51
CA ILE A 212 1.65 -20.17 -0.76
C ILE A 212 0.59 -20.37 -1.84
N TRP A 213 -0.49 -21.05 -1.50
CA TRP A 213 -1.61 -21.31 -2.42
C TRP A 213 -2.23 -20.00 -2.92
N LYS A 214 -2.61 -19.10 -2.01
CA LYS A 214 -3.20 -17.79 -2.35
C LYS A 214 -2.29 -16.98 -3.28
N ARG A 215 -0.99 -16.95 -2.98
CA ARG A 215 -0.01 -16.23 -3.82
C ARG A 215 0.11 -16.83 -5.20
N THR A 216 0.12 -18.16 -5.30
CA THR A 216 0.21 -18.87 -6.59
C THR A 216 -1.03 -18.60 -7.44
N ILE A 217 -2.23 -18.73 -6.88
CA ILE A 217 -3.49 -18.44 -7.60
C ILE A 217 -3.52 -16.97 -8.05
N ALA A 218 -3.28 -16.04 -7.13
CA ALA A 218 -3.28 -14.61 -7.39
C ALA A 218 -2.29 -14.21 -8.51
N SER A 219 -1.15 -14.88 -8.59
CA SER A 219 -0.14 -14.62 -9.63
C SER A 219 -0.67 -14.82 -11.05
N GLN A 220 -1.70 -15.62 -11.24
CA GLN A 220 -2.31 -15.89 -12.54
C GLN A 220 -3.66 -15.16 -12.75
N MET A 221 -4.08 -14.34 -11.80
CA MET A 221 -5.33 -13.57 -11.87
C MET A 221 -5.18 -12.23 -12.58
N ALA A 222 -6.28 -11.61 -12.91
CA ALA A 222 -6.36 -10.29 -13.53
C ALA A 222 -5.86 -9.19 -12.60
N ASP A 223 -5.47 -8.07 -13.17
CA ASP A 223 -5.07 -6.87 -12.42
C ASP A 223 -6.26 -6.34 -11.60
N ALA A 224 -5.99 -5.77 -10.45
CA ALA A 224 -6.94 -4.91 -9.77
C ALA A 224 -6.97 -3.56 -10.50
N THR A 225 -8.17 -3.07 -10.79
CA THR A 225 -8.36 -1.81 -11.51
C THR A 225 -9.35 -0.91 -10.79
N GLY A 226 -9.26 0.37 -11.07
CA GLY A 226 -10.09 1.40 -10.46
C GLY A 226 -9.66 2.80 -10.87
N SER A 227 -9.87 3.76 -10.01
CA SER A 227 -9.44 5.15 -10.22
C SER A 227 -8.83 5.72 -8.94
N THR A 228 -7.82 6.56 -9.09
CA THR A 228 -7.32 7.42 -8.01
C THR A 228 -7.75 8.83 -8.31
N ALA A 229 -8.47 9.45 -7.36
CA ALA A 229 -8.81 10.86 -7.41
C ALA A 229 -7.82 11.65 -6.55
N SER A 230 -7.34 12.78 -7.09
CA SER A 230 -6.57 13.80 -6.39
C SER A 230 -7.37 15.08 -6.38
N VAL A 231 -7.72 15.58 -5.21
CA VAL A 231 -8.55 16.76 -5.01
C VAL A 231 -7.69 17.87 -4.44
N ARG A 232 -7.83 19.06 -5.01
CA ARG A 232 -7.36 20.33 -4.45
C ARG A 232 -8.57 21.13 -4.02
N LEU A 233 -8.52 21.60 -2.80
CA LEU A 233 -9.54 22.48 -2.22
C LEU A 233 -8.86 23.62 -1.48
N GLY A 234 -9.55 24.70 -1.25
CA GLY A 234 -8.95 25.82 -0.55
C GLY A 234 -9.93 26.94 -0.24
N ALA A 235 -9.44 27.87 0.55
CA ALA A 235 -10.15 29.08 0.93
C ALA A 235 -9.16 30.22 1.18
N THR A 236 -9.65 31.45 1.08
CA THR A 236 -8.93 32.63 1.59
C THR A 236 -9.31 32.82 3.06
N ALA A 237 -8.33 32.81 3.92
CA ALA A 237 -8.48 33.03 5.35
C ALA A 237 -8.90 34.49 5.66
N SER A 238 -9.46 34.72 6.84
CA SER A 238 -9.89 36.06 7.28
C SER A 238 -8.74 37.09 7.35
N ASN A 239 -7.50 36.63 7.46
CA ASN A 239 -6.30 37.45 7.42
C ASN A 239 -5.74 37.67 5.99
N GLY A 240 -6.49 37.28 4.97
CA GLY A 240 -6.16 37.46 3.56
C GLY A 240 -5.23 36.41 2.95
N ARG A 241 -4.75 35.44 3.74
CA ARG A 241 -3.88 34.38 3.21
C ARG A 241 -4.68 33.32 2.47
N ASP A 242 -4.17 32.87 1.33
CA ASP A 242 -4.76 31.79 0.57
C ASP A 242 -4.19 30.44 1.02
N ALA A 243 -5.08 29.52 1.39
CA ALA A 243 -4.71 28.18 1.82
C ALA A 243 -5.23 27.12 0.87
N GLU A 244 -4.34 26.24 0.40
CA GLU A 244 -4.67 25.10 -0.44
C GLU A 244 -4.41 23.79 0.27
N PHE A 245 -5.43 22.93 0.29
CA PHE A 245 -5.37 21.58 0.85
C PHE A 245 -5.45 20.55 -0.27
N ALA A 246 -4.90 19.36 0.00
CA ALA A 246 -4.96 18.23 -0.91
C ALA A 246 -5.50 16.99 -0.20
N ALA A 247 -6.38 16.28 -0.90
CA ALA A 247 -6.81 14.95 -0.55
C ALA A 247 -6.61 14.00 -1.72
N SER A 248 -6.38 12.72 -1.45
CA SER A 248 -6.32 11.70 -2.50
C SER A 248 -6.95 10.40 -2.01
N GLY A 249 -7.71 9.76 -2.87
CA GLY A 249 -8.35 8.48 -2.58
C GLY A 249 -8.31 7.56 -3.78
N THR A 250 -8.34 6.24 -3.53
CA THR A 250 -8.39 5.23 -4.58
C THR A 250 -9.68 4.43 -4.44
N VAL A 251 -10.46 4.37 -5.51
CA VAL A 251 -11.64 3.51 -5.61
C VAL A 251 -11.28 2.32 -6.49
N ILE A 252 -11.35 1.11 -5.93
CA ILE A 252 -11.14 -0.13 -6.68
C ILE A 252 -12.51 -0.55 -7.22
N THR A 253 -12.66 -0.53 -8.54
CA THR A 253 -13.90 -0.93 -9.22
C THR A 253 -13.91 -2.41 -9.57
N PHE A 254 -12.73 -3.00 -9.79
CA PHE A 254 -12.56 -4.43 -9.99
C PHE A 254 -11.39 -4.93 -9.15
N ARG A 255 -11.67 -5.89 -8.27
CA ARG A 255 -10.67 -6.39 -7.30
C ARG A 255 -9.56 -7.20 -7.95
N GLY A 256 -9.83 -7.90 -9.06
CA GLY A 256 -8.85 -8.77 -9.70
C GLY A 256 -8.19 -9.72 -8.69
N PHE A 257 -6.87 -9.85 -8.72
CA PHE A 257 -6.11 -10.71 -7.81
C PHE A 257 -6.28 -10.37 -6.31
N LEU A 258 -6.71 -9.16 -5.97
CA LEU A 258 -6.98 -8.77 -4.58
C LEU A 258 -8.18 -9.54 -3.96
N ALA A 259 -8.97 -10.21 -4.78
CA ALA A 259 -10.01 -11.13 -4.29
C ALA A 259 -9.40 -12.38 -3.62
N ALA A 260 -8.26 -12.85 -4.10
CA ALA A 260 -7.56 -14.02 -3.58
C ALA A 260 -6.45 -13.67 -2.59
N TYR A 261 -5.73 -12.56 -2.81
CA TYR A 261 -4.52 -12.27 -2.08
C TYR A 261 -4.18 -10.78 -2.02
N GLU A 262 -3.94 -10.29 -0.82
CA GLU A 262 -3.30 -9.00 -0.57
C GLU A 262 -1.94 -9.23 0.08
N GLU A 263 -0.90 -8.51 -0.38
CA GLU A 263 0.42 -8.58 0.25
C GLU A 263 0.36 -8.06 1.68
N GLY A 264 1.08 -8.73 2.58
CA GLY A 264 1.24 -8.30 3.96
C GLY A 264 2.06 -7.01 4.03
N VAL A 265 1.66 -6.14 4.92
CA VAL A 265 2.45 -4.99 5.38
C VAL A 265 2.75 -5.17 6.86
N ASP A 266 3.76 -4.51 7.39
CA ASP A 266 4.07 -4.59 8.83
C ASP A 266 2.84 -4.18 9.65
N ALA A 267 2.60 -4.84 10.80
CA ALA A 267 1.35 -4.70 11.55
C ALA A 267 1.04 -3.25 11.96
N THR A 268 2.09 -2.48 12.26
CA THR A 268 1.97 -1.04 12.56
C THR A 268 1.47 -0.27 11.34
N ARG A 269 1.98 -0.63 10.16
CA ARG A 269 1.53 -0.06 8.87
C ARG A 269 0.19 -0.62 8.39
N LEU A 270 -0.24 -1.80 8.87
CA LEU A 270 -1.58 -2.33 8.58
C LEU A 270 -2.65 -1.56 9.35
N ALA A 271 -2.46 -1.36 10.66
CA ALA A 271 -3.38 -0.58 11.47
C ALA A 271 -3.47 0.87 10.96
N GLU A 272 -2.32 1.49 10.60
CA GLU A 272 -2.28 2.82 9.98
C GLU A 272 -2.89 2.85 8.58
N ARG A 273 -2.78 1.76 7.81
CA ARG A 273 -3.28 1.67 6.44
C ARG A 273 -4.76 1.31 6.39
N ASP A 274 -5.26 0.50 7.32
CA ASP A 274 -6.69 0.19 7.42
C ASP A 274 -7.46 1.38 7.98
N ALA A 275 -6.91 2.10 8.95
CA ALA A 275 -7.39 3.41 9.36
C ALA A 275 -7.34 4.40 8.17
N LYS A 276 -6.18 4.56 7.52
CA LYS A 276 -6.02 5.43 6.35
C LYS A 276 -6.83 5.02 5.12
N ASN A 277 -7.18 3.75 4.93
CA ASN A 277 -8.01 3.31 3.81
C ASN A 277 -9.51 3.44 4.10
N ALA A 278 -9.93 3.33 5.36
CA ALA A 278 -11.27 3.69 5.79
C ALA A 278 -11.51 5.21 5.67
N GLU A 279 -10.48 6.00 6.03
CA GLU A 279 -10.47 7.47 5.93
C GLU A 279 -10.29 7.99 4.48
N LYS A 280 -9.83 7.16 3.53
CA LYS A 280 -9.50 7.56 2.15
C LYS A 280 -10.58 7.28 1.12
N ARG A 281 -11.81 7.07 1.53
CA ARG A 281 -12.93 7.19 0.60
C ARG A 281 -13.22 8.67 0.41
N LEU A 282 -12.70 9.23 -0.68
CA LEU A 282 -13.16 10.55 -1.10
C LEU A 282 -14.61 10.44 -1.57
N PRO A 283 -15.50 11.34 -1.13
CA PRO A 283 -16.83 11.47 -1.71
C PRO A 283 -16.73 11.85 -3.19
N ALA A 284 -17.83 11.77 -3.90
CA ALA A 284 -17.92 12.27 -5.27
C ALA A 284 -17.82 13.79 -5.24
N LEU A 285 -16.70 14.33 -5.69
CA LEU A 285 -16.42 15.78 -5.70
C LEU A 285 -16.23 16.27 -7.12
N ALA A 286 -16.75 17.46 -7.39
CA ALA A 286 -16.54 18.20 -8.62
C ALA A 286 -15.91 19.56 -8.35
N GLN A 287 -15.22 20.12 -9.36
CA GLN A 287 -14.67 21.47 -9.26
C GLN A 287 -15.83 22.49 -9.02
N GLY A 288 -15.62 23.35 -8.03
CA GLY A 288 -16.61 24.36 -7.61
C GLY A 288 -17.51 23.91 -6.45
N ASP A 289 -17.48 22.64 -6.05
CA ASP A 289 -18.26 22.18 -4.90
C ASP A 289 -17.87 22.92 -3.64
N SER A 290 -18.89 23.37 -2.88
CA SER A 290 -18.72 24.04 -1.60
C SER A 290 -18.47 23.01 -0.49
N LEU A 291 -17.55 23.35 0.40
CA LEU A 291 -17.15 22.51 1.53
C LEU A 291 -17.19 23.32 2.83
N THR A 292 -17.47 22.63 3.93
CA THR A 292 -17.36 23.20 5.28
C THR A 292 -16.19 22.52 5.99
N ALA A 293 -15.28 23.33 6.55
CA ALA A 293 -14.26 22.81 7.46
C ALA A 293 -14.92 22.60 8.84
N GLU A 294 -15.10 21.35 9.24
CA GLU A 294 -15.61 21.02 10.57
C GLU A 294 -14.52 21.13 11.62
N LYS A 295 -13.29 20.77 11.26
CA LYS A 295 -12.13 20.79 12.14
C LYS A 295 -10.86 21.12 11.36
N LEU A 296 -10.01 21.95 11.95
CA LEU A 296 -8.67 22.25 11.46
C LEU A 296 -7.67 22.01 12.59
N GLU A 297 -6.73 21.11 12.39
CA GLU A 297 -5.75 20.69 13.39
C GLU A 297 -4.33 20.99 12.92
N ALA A 298 -3.62 21.78 13.71
CA ALA A 298 -2.19 21.98 13.54
C ALA A 298 -1.40 20.86 14.24
N ALA A 299 -0.49 20.23 13.54
CA ALA A 299 0.35 19.16 14.06
C ALA A 299 1.83 19.47 13.85
N GLY A 300 2.63 19.30 14.90
CA GLY A 300 4.09 19.43 14.85
C GLY A 300 4.78 18.11 14.54
N HIS A 301 5.91 18.21 13.85
CA HIS A 301 6.76 17.07 13.44
C HIS A 301 8.20 17.30 13.82
#